data_c2721a9785d0d92f929a82cbbcf30033
#
_entry.id   c2721a9785d0d92f929a82cbbcf30033
#
_cell.length_a   1.000
_cell.length_b   1.000
_cell.length_c   1.000
_cell.angle_alpha   90.00
_cell.angle_beta   90.00
_cell.angle_gamma   90.00
#
_symmetry.space_group_name_H-M   'P 1'
#
loop_
_entity.id
_entity.type
_entity.pdbx_description
1 polymer ?
#
loop_
_entity_poly.entity_id
_entity_poly.type
_entity_poly.pdbx_seq_one_letter_code
_entity_poly.pdbx_strand_id
1 'polypeptide(L)'
;MPKSKVNLDVTQIENFIFDMSRCIKCKGCTWVDHIYMPGMKYSTRCPSATRYLFDSYGAYGKMRIGLALVEGRLDYSDELLKILYACTLCGACDVGCKRNLDLEIELTLEALRIKAVKDGKGPMPEHKKIAQKITKQHNFFGSPHENRKKWLPKEIKPSPKADVLYFVGCSASYTHPEIAQAT
;
A
#
# COMPACT_ATOMS: atom_id res chain seq x y z
N MET A 1 -3.62 23.95 15.78
CA MET A 1 -5.05 23.88 15.42
C MET A 1 -5.46 22.42 15.54
N PRO A 2 -6.55 22.07 16.27
CA PRO A 2 -7.03 20.70 16.24
C PRO A 2 -7.41 20.39 14.80
N LYS A 3 -6.98 19.22 14.27
CA LYS A 3 -7.46 18.70 12.99
C LYS A 3 -8.98 18.62 13.10
N SER A 4 -9.73 19.56 12.47
CA SER A 4 -11.13 19.34 12.20
C SER A 4 -11.23 17.97 11.54
N LYS A 5 -12.24 17.17 11.85
CA LYS A 5 -12.46 15.82 11.31
C LYS A 5 -12.11 15.80 9.82
N VAL A 6 -10.87 15.42 9.50
CA VAL A 6 -10.37 15.33 8.13
C VAL A 6 -11.18 14.23 7.48
N ASN A 7 -11.81 14.54 6.36
CA ASN A 7 -12.40 13.47 5.55
C ASN A 7 -11.25 12.65 4.95
N LEU A 8 -11.01 11.47 5.52
CA LEU A 8 -9.93 10.56 5.10
C LEU A 8 -10.35 9.68 3.90
N ASP A 9 -11.33 10.12 3.12
CA ASP A 9 -11.72 9.43 1.89
C ASP A 9 -10.58 9.51 0.86
N VAL A 10 -9.86 8.41 0.74
CA VAL A 10 -8.72 8.24 -0.18
C VAL A 10 -9.14 8.23 -1.66
N THR A 11 -10.44 8.16 -1.93
CA THR A 11 -10.93 8.21 -3.32
C THR A 11 -10.89 9.62 -3.91
N GLN A 12 -10.69 10.64 -3.07
CA GLN A 12 -10.64 12.06 -3.43
C GLN A 12 -9.27 12.64 -3.08
N ILE A 13 -8.41 12.79 -4.06
CA ILE A 13 -7.05 13.31 -3.86
C ILE A 13 -7.03 14.74 -3.31
N GLU A 14 -8.10 15.49 -3.55
CA GLU A 14 -8.29 16.87 -3.09
C GLU A 14 -8.23 16.98 -1.57
N ASN A 15 -8.66 15.96 -0.85
CA ASN A 15 -8.60 15.90 0.62
C ASN A 15 -7.15 15.96 1.15
N PHE A 16 -6.16 15.63 0.32
CA PHE A 16 -4.76 15.50 0.69
C PHE A 16 -3.85 16.60 0.11
N ILE A 17 -4.41 17.59 -0.61
CA ILE A 17 -3.62 18.71 -1.15
C ILE A 17 -2.92 19.48 -0.04
N PHE A 18 -3.61 19.68 1.09
CA PHE A 18 -3.02 20.33 2.26
C PHE A 18 -1.77 19.59 2.75
N ASP A 19 -1.85 18.28 2.92
CA ASP A 19 -0.73 17.45 3.39
C ASP A 19 0.45 17.50 2.42
N MET A 20 0.18 17.39 1.11
CA MET A 20 1.21 17.49 0.08
C MET A 20 1.88 18.89 0.07
N SER A 21 1.11 19.96 0.23
CA SER A 21 1.61 21.35 0.21
C SER A 21 2.44 21.67 1.45
N ARG A 22 2.06 21.16 2.61
CA ARG A 22 2.72 21.39 3.91
C ARG A 22 4.00 20.58 4.11
N CYS A 23 4.27 19.60 3.28
CA CYS A 23 5.47 18.79 3.36
C CYS A 23 6.73 19.63 3.14
N ILE A 24 7.54 19.82 4.19
CA ILE A 24 8.78 20.60 4.19
C ILE A 24 10.02 19.82 3.75
N LYS A 25 9.84 18.58 3.32
CA LYS A 25 10.94 17.69 2.86
C LYS A 25 12.03 17.44 3.92
N CYS A 26 11.69 17.41 5.19
CA CYS A 26 12.64 17.18 6.30
C CYS A 26 13.25 15.78 6.32
N LYS A 27 12.77 14.85 5.46
CA LYS A 27 13.17 13.43 5.38
C LYS A 27 12.88 12.60 6.63
N GLY A 28 12.19 13.12 7.65
CA GLY A 28 11.80 12.38 8.84
C GLY A 28 10.91 11.16 8.57
N CYS A 29 10.19 11.15 7.43
CA CYS A 29 9.45 9.98 6.94
C CYS A 29 10.35 8.86 6.38
N THR A 30 11.60 9.16 6.04
CA THR A 30 12.54 8.21 5.41
C THR A 30 13.58 7.69 6.38
N TRP A 31 14.03 8.54 7.30
CA TRP A 31 15.12 8.26 8.22
C TRP A 31 14.67 8.41 9.66
N VAL A 32 15.11 7.51 10.54
CA VAL A 32 15.08 7.71 11.98
C VAL A 32 16.30 8.56 12.34
N ASP A 33 16.08 9.56 13.19
CA ASP A 33 17.18 10.37 13.69
C ASP A 33 18.23 9.48 14.40
N HIS A 34 19.47 9.55 13.95
CA HIS A 34 20.58 8.75 14.46
C HIS A 34 20.93 9.04 15.93
N ILE A 35 20.41 10.14 16.51
CA ILE A 35 20.48 10.38 17.95
C ILE A 35 19.81 9.26 18.75
N TYR A 36 18.76 8.63 18.17
CA TYR A 36 17.97 7.59 18.84
C TYR A 36 18.34 6.19 18.38
N MET A 37 19.13 6.05 17.31
CA MET A 37 19.47 4.75 16.73
C MET A 37 20.99 4.62 16.59
N PRO A 38 21.60 3.63 17.22
CA PRO A 38 23.05 3.43 17.11
C PRO A 38 23.41 2.97 15.67
N GLY A 39 24.06 3.85 14.95
CA GLY A 39 24.57 3.62 13.61
C GLY A 39 23.58 3.73 12.46
N MET A 40 24.12 3.93 11.27
CA MET A 40 23.33 4.18 10.04
C MET A 40 22.57 2.94 9.53
N LYS A 41 23.00 1.74 9.91
CA LYS A 41 22.41 0.48 9.42
C LYS A 41 20.92 0.35 9.69
N TYR A 42 20.46 0.87 10.82
CA TYR A 42 19.06 0.74 11.26
C TYR A 42 18.27 2.07 11.22
N SER A 43 18.86 3.12 10.66
CA SER A 43 18.24 4.45 10.62
C SER A 43 17.25 4.64 9.49
N THR A 44 17.23 3.75 8.49
CA THR A 44 16.28 3.82 7.38
C THR A 44 14.95 3.18 7.74
N ARG A 45 13.84 3.86 7.43
CA ARG A 45 12.50 3.33 7.66
C ARG A 45 11.68 3.13 6.38
N CYS A 46 12.03 3.83 5.30
CA CYS A 46 11.30 3.73 4.03
C CYS A 46 11.93 2.69 3.11
N PRO A 47 11.27 1.51 2.85
CA PRO A 47 11.84 0.47 2.00
C PRO A 47 12.17 0.94 0.59
N SER A 48 11.30 1.73 -0.03
CA SER A 48 11.55 2.21 -1.40
C SER A 48 12.70 3.22 -1.46
N ALA A 49 12.84 4.12 -0.48
CA ALA A 49 13.99 5.03 -0.42
C ALA A 49 15.30 4.27 -0.21
N THR A 50 15.30 3.25 0.64
CA THR A 50 16.48 2.40 0.89
C THR A 50 16.88 1.60 -0.35
N ARG A 51 15.90 1.09 -1.09
CA ARG A 51 16.15 0.27 -2.30
C ARG A 51 16.72 1.10 -3.45
N TYR A 52 16.18 2.29 -3.69
CA TYR A 52 16.50 3.07 -4.89
C TYR A 52 17.49 4.22 -4.63
N LEU A 53 17.72 4.59 -3.39
CA LEU A 53 18.65 5.64 -2.96
C LEU A 53 18.47 6.99 -3.67
N PHE A 54 17.24 7.28 -4.09
CA PHE A 54 16.90 8.52 -4.78
C PHE A 54 15.67 9.18 -4.16
N ASP A 55 15.69 10.50 -4.05
CA ASP A 55 14.71 11.29 -3.30
C ASP A 55 13.25 11.09 -3.76
N SER A 56 13.02 10.88 -5.07
CA SER A 56 11.68 10.64 -5.62
C SER A 56 11.05 9.35 -5.08
N TYR A 57 11.86 8.37 -4.68
CA TYR A 57 11.39 7.11 -4.10
C TYR A 57 11.10 7.20 -2.60
N GLY A 58 11.54 8.28 -1.94
CA GLY A 58 11.15 8.58 -0.57
C GLY A 58 9.71 9.08 -0.47
N ALA A 59 9.08 8.94 0.70
CA ALA A 59 7.71 9.41 0.89
C ALA A 59 7.56 10.91 0.62
N TYR A 60 8.50 11.73 1.13
CA TYR A 60 8.52 13.18 0.87
C TYR A 60 8.65 13.54 -0.61
N GLY A 61 9.43 12.76 -1.39
CA GLY A 61 9.55 12.93 -2.83
C GLY A 61 8.22 12.64 -3.54
N LYS A 62 7.56 11.55 -3.18
CA LYS A 62 6.23 11.18 -3.71
C LYS A 62 5.17 12.23 -3.37
N MET A 63 5.21 12.82 -2.16
CA MET A 63 4.31 13.92 -1.78
C MET A 63 4.48 15.13 -2.72
N ARG A 64 5.71 15.48 -3.08
CA ARG A 64 5.99 16.60 -4.01
C ARG A 64 5.64 16.28 -5.46
N ILE A 65 5.88 15.05 -5.90
CA ILE A 65 5.44 14.55 -7.21
C ILE A 65 3.91 14.58 -7.27
N GLY A 66 3.24 14.10 -6.23
CA GLY A 66 1.78 14.11 -6.13
C GLY A 66 1.19 15.50 -6.22
N LEU A 67 1.74 16.46 -5.49
CA LEU A 67 1.31 17.85 -5.58
C LEU A 67 1.47 18.41 -6.99
N ALA A 68 2.64 18.20 -7.61
CA ALA A 68 2.90 18.67 -8.96
C ALA A 68 1.97 18.05 -10.00
N LEU A 69 1.60 16.77 -9.82
CA LEU A 69 0.63 16.06 -10.66
C LEU A 69 -0.78 16.67 -10.51
N VAL A 70 -1.22 16.93 -9.27
CA VAL A 70 -2.55 17.49 -9.01
C VAL A 70 -2.65 18.94 -9.51
N GLU A 71 -1.57 19.70 -9.42
CA GLU A 71 -1.46 21.06 -9.95
C GLU A 71 -1.27 21.12 -11.47
N GLY A 72 -1.18 19.99 -12.18
CA GLY A 72 -0.98 19.94 -13.62
C GLY A 72 0.43 20.38 -14.09
N ARG A 73 1.41 20.39 -13.17
CA ARG A 73 2.82 20.72 -13.49
C ARG A 73 3.62 19.51 -13.94
N LEU A 74 3.09 18.31 -13.74
CA LEU A 74 3.63 17.04 -14.21
C LEU A 74 2.54 16.21 -14.85
N ASP A 75 2.91 15.46 -15.89
CA ASP A 75 2.08 14.43 -16.49
C ASP A 75 2.54 13.03 -16.06
N TYR A 76 1.66 12.05 -16.25
CA TYR A 76 2.01 10.65 -16.00
C TYR A 76 3.06 10.15 -17.00
N SER A 77 4.06 9.47 -16.48
CA SER A 77 5.03 8.69 -17.23
C SER A 77 5.19 7.30 -16.59
N ASP A 78 5.78 6.37 -17.32
CA ASP A 78 6.06 5.04 -16.78
C ASP A 78 6.95 5.10 -15.53
N GLU A 79 7.94 6.01 -15.54
CA GLU A 79 8.81 6.19 -14.38
C GLU A 79 8.07 6.80 -13.18
N LEU A 80 7.15 7.76 -13.41
CA LEU A 80 6.32 8.30 -12.34
C LEU A 80 5.44 7.21 -11.72
N LEU A 81 4.80 6.38 -12.53
CA LEU A 81 4.01 5.24 -12.05
C LEU A 81 4.87 4.27 -11.25
N LYS A 82 6.06 3.92 -11.76
CA LYS A 82 7.02 3.07 -11.06
C LYS A 82 7.41 3.65 -9.69
N ILE A 83 7.66 4.97 -9.60
CA ILE A 83 7.94 5.65 -8.34
C ILE A 83 6.76 5.50 -7.35
N LEU A 84 5.53 5.74 -7.80
CA LEU A 84 4.34 5.59 -6.96
C LEU A 84 4.15 4.15 -6.49
N TYR A 85 4.28 3.18 -7.41
CA TYR A 85 4.05 1.76 -7.11
C TYR A 85 5.23 1.07 -6.40
N ALA A 86 6.42 1.67 -6.35
CA ALA A 86 7.53 1.19 -5.52
C ALA A 86 7.27 1.35 -4.01
N CYS A 87 6.28 2.15 -3.60
CA CYS A 87 5.86 2.26 -2.21
C CYS A 87 5.12 0.98 -1.77
N THR A 88 5.41 0.46 -0.59
CA THR A 88 4.73 -0.71 -0.03
C THR A 88 3.48 -0.37 0.80
N LEU A 89 3.14 0.92 0.93
CA LEU A 89 2.05 1.43 1.79
C LEU A 89 2.14 0.88 3.23
N CYS A 90 3.34 0.87 3.80
CA CYS A 90 3.60 0.27 5.12
C CYS A 90 3.32 1.23 6.31
N GLY A 91 2.94 2.49 6.07
CA GLY A 91 2.62 3.48 7.10
C GLY A 91 3.81 4.01 7.92
N ALA A 92 5.04 3.52 7.71
CA ALA A 92 6.20 3.95 8.49
C ALA A 92 6.52 5.45 8.34
N CYS A 93 6.13 6.04 7.22
CA CYS A 93 6.27 7.48 6.96
C CYS A 93 5.37 8.34 7.87
N ASP A 94 4.15 7.90 8.15
CA ASP A 94 3.22 8.62 9.03
C ASP A 94 3.74 8.68 10.45
N VAL A 95 4.19 7.52 10.98
CA VAL A 95 4.84 7.45 12.29
C VAL A 95 6.01 8.42 12.40
N GLY A 96 6.81 8.52 11.32
CA GLY A 96 7.92 9.48 11.24
C GLY A 96 7.47 10.93 11.18
N CYS A 97 6.40 11.23 10.47
CA CYS A 97 5.87 12.56 10.28
C CYS A 97 5.17 13.09 11.53
N LYS A 98 4.53 12.24 12.33
CA LYS A 98 3.84 12.63 13.57
C LYS A 98 4.71 13.39 14.55
N ARG A 99 6.01 13.19 14.51
CA ARG A 99 6.97 13.95 15.33
C ARG A 99 7.16 15.40 14.89
N ASN A 100 6.81 15.72 13.64
CA ASN A 100 7.04 17.03 13.04
C ASN A 100 5.74 17.73 12.65
N LEU A 101 5.10 17.28 11.57
CA LEU A 101 3.96 17.96 10.96
C LEU A 101 2.65 17.16 11.05
N ASP A 102 2.73 15.88 11.41
CA ASP A 102 1.58 14.98 11.51
C ASP A 102 0.72 14.97 10.22
N LEU A 103 1.37 14.76 9.08
CA LEU A 103 0.71 14.68 7.77
C LEU A 103 0.24 13.25 7.50
N GLU A 104 -0.87 13.11 6.77
CA GLU A 104 -1.43 11.82 6.32
C GLU A 104 -0.72 11.36 5.04
N ILE A 105 0.52 10.90 5.17
CA ILE A 105 1.38 10.58 4.02
C ILE A 105 0.93 9.28 3.35
N GLU A 106 0.70 8.23 4.13
CA GLU A 106 0.33 6.90 3.61
C GLU A 106 -0.99 6.98 2.83
N LEU A 107 -2.02 7.60 3.41
CA LEU A 107 -3.30 7.80 2.76
C LEU A 107 -3.18 8.69 1.50
N THR A 108 -2.32 9.71 1.52
CA THR A 108 -2.01 10.51 0.34
C THR A 108 -1.43 9.66 -0.79
N LEU A 109 -0.50 8.73 -0.48
CA LEU A 109 0.12 7.87 -1.47
C LEU A 109 -0.88 6.83 -2.03
N GLU A 110 -1.80 6.35 -1.21
CA GLU A 110 -2.91 5.52 -1.67
C GLU A 110 -3.83 6.31 -2.60
N ALA A 111 -4.25 7.52 -2.21
CA ALA A 111 -5.08 8.40 -3.02
C ALA A 111 -4.44 8.72 -4.39
N LEU A 112 -3.13 8.92 -4.44
CA LEU A 112 -2.40 9.13 -5.70
C LEU A 112 -2.46 7.89 -6.62
N ARG A 113 -2.41 6.68 -6.09
CA ARG A 113 -2.59 5.46 -6.88
C ARG A 113 -4.01 5.30 -7.39
N ILE A 114 -5.00 5.61 -6.54
CA ILE A 114 -6.41 5.60 -6.94
C ILE A 114 -6.64 6.62 -8.06
N LYS A 115 -6.08 7.83 -7.92
CA LYS A 115 -6.14 8.84 -8.97
C LYS A 115 -5.52 8.33 -10.28
N ALA A 116 -4.35 7.72 -10.24
CA ALA A 116 -3.70 7.16 -11.43
C ALA A 116 -4.59 6.12 -12.14
N VAL A 117 -5.33 5.30 -11.39
CA VAL A 117 -6.29 4.35 -11.96
C VAL A 117 -7.51 5.05 -12.55
N LYS A 118 -8.08 6.04 -11.83
CA LYS A 118 -9.22 6.85 -12.33
C LYS A 118 -8.87 7.60 -13.62
N ASP A 119 -7.64 8.10 -13.73
CA ASP A 119 -7.14 8.80 -14.92
C ASP A 119 -6.76 7.83 -16.06
N GLY A 120 -7.01 6.53 -15.91
CA GLY A 120 -6.72 5.51 -16.92
C GLY A 120 -5.23 5.19 -17.12
N LYS A 121 -4.35 5.71 -16.27
CA LYS A 121 -2.89 5.54 -16.33
C LYS A 121 -2.38 4.37 -15.50
N GLY A 122 -3.06 4.05 -14.41
CA GLY A 122 -2.79 2.89 -13.57
C GLY A 122 -3.79 1.73 -13.80
N PRO A 123 -3.66 0.65 -13.03
CA PRO A 123 -2.45 0.23 -12.34
C PRO A 123 -1.39 -0.30 -13.33
N MET A 124 -0.19 -0.65 -12.82
CA MET A 124 0.86 -1.26 -13.66
C MET A 124 0.36 -2.55 -14.34
N PRO A 125 0.93 -2.92 -15.51
CA PRO A 125 0.45 -4.09 -16.28
C PRO A 125 0.41 -5.40 -15.47
N GLU A 126 1.39 -5.62 -14.60
CA GLU A 126 1.44 -6.79 -13.72
C GLU A 126 0.27 -6.83 -12.73
N HIS A 127 -0.11 -5.69 -12.18
CA HIS A 127 -1.27 -5.58 -11.28
C HIS A 127 -2.58 -5.81 -12.04
N LYS A 128 -2.69 -5.37 -13.31
CA LYS A 128 -3.86 -5.66 -14.15
C LYS A 128 -4.06 -7.17 -14.33
N LYS A 129 -2.96 -7.92 -14.55
CA LYS A 129 -3.01 -9.40 -14.66
C LYS A 129 -3.52 -10.03 -13.36
N ILE A 130 -3.08 -9.55 -12.20
CA ILE A 130 -3.55 -10.06 -10.90
C ILE A 130 -5.03 -9.73 -10.70
N ALA A 131 -5.44 -8.49 -11.00
CA ALA A 131 -6.84 -8.08 -10.90
C ALA A 131 -7.76 -8.96 -11.78
N GLN A 132 -7.34 -9.27 -13.00
CA GLN A 132 -8.07 -10.17 -13.89
C GLN A 132 -8.21 -11.59 -13.31
N LYS A 133 -7.16 -12.13 -12.69
CA LYS A 133 -7.21 -13.44 -12.01
C LYS A 133 -8.21 -13.41 -10.84
N ILE A 134 -8.17 -12.34 -10.02
CA ILE A 134 -9.11 -12.19 -8.91
C ILE A 134 -10.55 -12.10 -9.40
N THR A 135 -10.81 -11.29 -10.42
CA THR A 135 -12.16 -11.14 -10.99
C THR A 135 -12.69 -12.44 -11.57
N LYS A 136 -11.85 -13.23 -12.28
CA LYS A 136 -12.27 -14.45 -12.96
C LYS A 136 -12.30 -15.68 -12.04
N GLN A 137 -11.33 -15.82 -11.15
CA GLN A 137 -11.08 -17.04 -10.36
C GLN A 137 -11.21 -16.83 -8.85
N HIS A 138 -11.54 -15.61 -8.41
CA HIS A 138 -11.67 -15.23 -7.01
C HIS A 138 -10.43 -15.50 -6.15
N ASN A 139 -9.25 -15.55 -6.79
CA ASN A 139 -7.96 -15.66 -6.14
C ASN A 139 -6.84 -15.09 -7.02
N PHE A 140 -5.76 -14.62 -6.41
CA PHE A 140 -4.66 -13.99 -7.14
C PHE A 140 -3.73 -14.97 -7.86
N PHE A 141 -3.78 -16.27 -7.52
CA PHE A 141 -3.02 -17.30 -8.22
C PHE A 141 -3.59 -17.59 -9.61
N GLY A 142 -4.90 -17.37 -9.81
CA GLY A 142 -5.63 -17.77 -11.01
C GLY A 142 -5.96 -19.25 -11.05
N SER A 143 -5.96 -19.92 -9.91
CA SER A 143 -6.38 -21.31 -9.77
C SER A 143 -7.91 -21.43 -9.89
N PRO A 144 -8.44 -22.54 -10.47
CA PRO A 144 -9.88 -22.75 -10.53
C PRO A 144 -10.54 -22.63 -9.16
N HIS A 145 -11.69 -21.96 -9.10
CA HIS A 145 -12.35 -21.65 -7.83
C HIS A 145 -12.77 -22.90 -7.05
N GLU A 146 -13.17 -23.96 -7.74
CA GLU A 146 -13.53 -25.26 -7.18
C GLU A 146 -12.39 -25.91 -6.38
N ASN A 147 -11.14 -25.56 -6.69
CA ASN A 147 -9.98 -26.08 -5.97
C ASN A 147 -9.84 -25.51 -4.55
N ARG A 148 -10.60 -24.44 -4.21
CA ARG A 148 -10.54 -23.78 -2.89
C ARG A 148 -10.81 -24.74 -1.73
N LYS A 149 -11.58 -25.82 -1.95
CA LYS A 149 -11.97 -26.79 -0.92
C LYS A 149 -11.11 -28.07 -0.92
N LYS A 150 -10.13 -28.21 -1.81
CA LYS A 150 -9.31 -29.44 -1.93
C LYS A 150 -8.48 -29.77 -0.67
N TRP A 151 -8.20 -28.79 0.16
CA TRP A 151 -7.49 -28.97 1.41
C TRP A 151 -8.34 -29.64 2.50
N LEU A 152 -9.69 -29.54 2.40
CA LEU A 152 -10.61 -30.00 3.43
C LEU A 152 -10.58 -31.54 3.53
N PRO A 153 -10.25 -32.13 4.70
CA PRO A 153 -10.34 -33.56 4.93
C PRO A 153 -11.78 -34.07 4.74
N LYS A 154 -11.92 -35.28 4.22
CA LYS A 154 -13.24 -35.88 3.91
C LYS A 154 -14.10 -36.11 5.17
N GLU A 155 -13.45 -36.27 6.29
CA GLU A 155 -14.05 -36.50 7.62
C GLU A 155 -14.72 -35.25 8.17
N ILE A 156 -14.28 -34.05 7.74
CA ILE A 156 -14.81 -32.78 8.21
C ILE A 156 -15.94 -32.33 7.32
N LYS A 157 -17.14 -32.23 7.88
CA LYS A 157 -18.33 -31.71 7.19
C LYS A 157 -18.59 -30.28 7.65
N PRO A 158 -18.46 -29.27 6.75
CA PRO A 158 -18.82 -27.90 7.10
C PRO A 158 -20.29 -27.79 7.51
N SER A 159 -20.58 -27.03 8.55
CA SER A 159 -21.93 -26.73 9.01
C SER A 159 -22.29 -25.28 8.72
N PRO A 160 -23.54 -24.95 8.31
CA PRO A 160 -24.00 -23.57 8.16
C PRO A 160 -24.19 -22.87 9.52
N LYS A 161 -24.24 -23.64 10.63
CA LYS A 161 -24.30 -23.15 12.00
C LYS A 161 -23.15 -23.78 12.78
N ALA A 162 -22.23 -22.97 13.27
CA ALA A 162 -21.09 -23.41 14.05
C ALA A 162 -20.66 -22.31 15.02
N ASP A 163 -20.09 -22.71 16.16
CA ASP A 163 -19.54 -21.76 17.15
C ASP A 163 -18.20 -21.19 16.71
N VAL A 164 -17.52 -21.85 15.77
CA VAL A 164 -16.22 -21.45 15.25
C VAL A 164 -16.28 -21.34 13.73
N LEU A 165 -15.85 -20.18 13.22
CA LEU A 165 -15.67 -19.94 11.77
C LEU A 165 -14.18 -19.90 11.45
N TYR A 166 -13.74 -20.82 10.58
CA TYR A 166 -12.39 -20.77 10.04
C TYR A 166 -12.37 -20.11 8.66
N PHE A 167 -11.78 -18.93 8.57
CA PHE A 167 -11.57 -18.21 7.30
C PHE A 167 -10.25 -18.61 6.67
N VAL A 168 -10.30 -19.53 5.69
CA VAL A 168 -9.12 -20.02 4.97
C VAL A 168 -8.76 -19.05 3.86
N GLY A 169 -7.60 -18.39 3.99
CA GLY A 169 -7.07 -17.49 2.96
C GLY A 169 -6.61 -18.23 1.70
N CYS A 170 -6.33 -17.47 0.62
CA CYS A 170 -5.95 -18.07 -0.66
C CYS A 170 -4.67 -18.90 -0.59
N SER A 171 -3.65 -18.46 0.16
CA SER A 171 -2.38 -19.20 0.26
C SER A 171 -2.57 -20.59 0.88
N ALA A 172 -3.28 -20.67 2.00
CA ALA A 172 -3.56 -21.94 2.65
C ALA A 172 -4.52 -22.83 1.84
N SER A 173 -5.43 -22.23 1.04
CA SER A 173 -6.35 -23.00 0.21
C SER A 173 -5.69 -23.61 -1.02
N TYR A 174 -4.76 -22.90 -1.68
CA TYR A 174 -4.28 -23.27 -3.02
C TYR A 174 -2.82 -23.69 -3.08
N THR A 175 -1.97 -23.16 -2.21
CA THR A 175 -0.51 -23.38 -2.28
C THR A 175 0.06 -24.09 -1.06
N HIS A 176 -0.55 -23.94 0.11
CA HIS A 176 -0.09 -24.48 1.39
C HIS A 176 -1.23 -25.17 2.15
N PRO A 177 -1.84 -26.24 1.56
CA PRO A 177 -2.97 -26.92 2.19
C PRO A 177 -2.66 -27.51 3.56
N GLU A 178 -1.39 -27.82 3.83
CA GLU A 178 -0.90 -28.30 5.12
C GLU A 178 -1.16 -27.29 6.25
N ILE A 179 -1.12 -25.98 5.96
CA ILE A 179 -1.46 -24.93 6.94
C ILE A 179 -2.94 -24.97 7.29
N ALA A 180 -3.80 -25.10 6.27
CA ALA A 180 -5.23 -25.16 6.48
C ALA A 180 -5.67 -26.42 7.22
N GLN A 181 -4.96 -27.55 7.02
CA GLN A 181 -5.24 -28.83 7.69
C GLN A 181 -4.75 -28.85 9.13
N ALA A 182 -3.68 -28.09 9.47
CA ALA A 182 -3.10 -28.04 10.81
C ALA A 182 -3.87 -27.09 11.74
N THR A 183 -4.70 -26.20 11.21
CA THR A 183 -5.51 -25.24 11.96
C THR A 183 -6.85 -25.79 12.36
#